data_6c753a3f8493ed49dd47000bf5f4b207
#
_entry.id   6c753a3f8493ed49dd47000bf5f4b207
#
_cell.length_a   1.000
_cell.length_b   1.000
_cell.length_c   1.000
_cell.angle_alpha   90.00
_cell.angle_beta   90.00
_cell.angle_gamma   90.00
#
_symmetry.space_group_name_H-M   'P 1'
#
loop_
_entity.id
_entity.type
_entity.pdbx_description
1 polymer ?
#
loop_
_entity_poly.entity_id
_entity_poly.type
_entity_poly.pdbx_seq_one_letter_code
_entity_poly.pdbx_strand_id
1 'polypeptide(L)'
;MICLGLVVDPKGRKASKSRGNVLDPNYLFDNFGSDAVRWYFFTSTQVGENYRTGTDTLRETVQQFFIPLWNCYSFFVTYARLDNFDPSQAQVPLNERHVLDRWLLSRLAWLVGAVGQGLEHYDAVEPARRIHRFVNDDLSNWYIRRSRRRFWKSQSDTDKAAAYQTLHQALMTVSQLLAPFAPYTADSIYRNLCGTSVHLSDWPDPPQTFDLAVETNMKLARDAVVGGLAARDSERMKVRQPLASAAIPGHPLPEEIAAIVREELNVKRLTFDAPQVQLDTTITDDLRLEGIARDIVRALQELRKKKGFEPQDRVRIRFAAPVFDQLLRAIERHTDYIQTEVLATTFEHVSQHLPLTEPDFDLIEVRGEKFPVWITRA
;
A
#
# COMPACT_ATOMS: atom_id res chain seq x y z
N MET A 1 -17.35 25.05 -27.67
CA MET A 1 -17.57 23.76 -28.37
C MET A 1 -16.40 22.87 -28.03
N ILE A 2 -16.65 21.64 -27.53
CA ILE A 2 -15.61 20.67 -27.20
C ILE A 2 -15.55 19.65 -28.35
N CYS A 3 -14.40 19.52 -29.01
CA CYS A 3 -14.17 18.51 -30.04
C CYS A 3 -13.47 17.31 -29.42
N LEU A 4 -14.07 16.12 -29.54
CA LEU A 4 -13.45 14.85 -29.14
C LEU A 4 -12.61 14.27 -30.29
N GLY A 5 -11.55 13.57 -29.94
CA GLY A 5 -10.75 12.79 -30.89
C GLY A 5 -11.48 11.56 -31.43
N LEU A 6 -10.85 10.88 -32.37
CA LEU A 6 -11.37 9.66 -32.94
C LEU A 6 -10.96 8.44 -32.12
N VAL A 7 -11.84 7.45 -32.07
CA VAL A 7 -11.47 6.11 -31.56
C VAL A 7 -10.70 5.40 -32.70
N VAL A 8 -9.49 4.96 -32.35
CA VAL A 8 -8.60 4.25 -33.28
C VAL A 8 -8.19 2.90 -32.69
N ASP A 9 -7.81 1.97 -33.55
CA ASP A 9 -7.29 0.67 -33.09
C ASP A 9 -5.90 0.83 -32.41
N PRO A 10 -5.36 -0.20 -31.76
CA PRO A 10 -4.06 -0.12 -31.10
C PRO A 10 -2.90 0.31 -32.03
N LYS A 11 -3.06 0.12 -33.34
CA LYS A 11 -2.10 0.55 -34.36
C LYS A 11 -2.33 1.99 -34.86
N GLY A 12 -3.26 2.72 -34.27
CA GLY A 12 -3.58 4.11 -34.63
C GLY A 12 -4.44 4.27 -35.87
N ARG A 13 -5.02 3.20 -36.41
CA ARG A 13 -5.89 3.26 -37.59
C ARG A 13 -7.32 3.53 -37.16
N LYS A 14 -8.02 4.41 -37.89
CA LYS A 14 -9.44 4.72 -37.65
C LYS A 14 -10.26 3.42 -37.56
N ALA A 15 -11.03 3.26 -36.48
CA ALA A 15 -11.98 2.17 -36.34
C ALA A 15 -13.06 2.25 -37.41
N SER A 16 -13.32 1.14 -38.14
CA SER A 16 -14.30 1.04 -39.21
C SER A 16 -14.86 -0.38 -39.28
N LYS A 17 -16.18 -0.51 -39.40
CA LYS A 17 -16.86 -1.80 -39.57
C LYS A 17 -16.33 -2.54 -40.81
N SER A 18 -16.08 -1.84 -41.94
CA SER A 18 -15.54 -2.42 -43.17
C SER A 18 -14.13 -2.98 -43.04
N ARG A 19 -13.36 -2.54 -42.05
CA ARG A 19 -12.00 -3.04 -41.75
C ARG A 19 -11.96 -4.11 -40.67
N GLY A 20 -13.10 -4.40 -40.02
CA GLY A 20 -13.18 -5.38 -38.98
C GLY A 20 -12.38 -5.02 -37.69
N ASN A 21 -11.99 -3.75 -37.55
CA ASN A 21 -11.19 -3.27 -36.41
C ASN A 21 -12.00 -2.43 -35.39
N VAL A 22 -13.34 -2.52 -35.48
CA VAL A 22 -14.24 -1.91 -34.48
C VAL A 22 -14.42 -2.89 -33.33
N LEU A 23 -14.14 -2.44 -32.13
CA LEU A 23 -14.53 -3.18 -30.93
C LEU A 23 -16.03 -2.97 -30.67
N ASP A 24 -16.77 -4.05 -30.47
CA ASP A 24 -18.18 -3.98 -30.07
C ASP A 24 -18.26 -3.41 -28.66
N PRO A 25 -18.97 -2.30 -28.42
CA PRO A 25 -19.15 -1.75 -27.08
C PRO A 25 -19.75 -2.74 -26.09
N ASN A 26 -20.70 -3.58 -26.53
CA ASN A 26 -21.30 -4.58 -25.64
C ASN A 26 -20.26 -5.60 -25.18
N TYR A 27 -19.41 -6.07 -26.10
CA TYR A 27 -18.30 -6.95 -25.74
C TYR A 27 -17.37 -6.29 -24.69
N LEU A 28 -17.09 -4.99 -24.81
CA LEU A 28 -16.26 -4.27 -23.85
C LEU A 28 -16.95 -4.15 -22.49
N PHE A 29 -18.26 -3.85 -22.47
CA PHE A 29 -19.04 -3.74 -21.24
C PHE A 29 -19.16 -5.09 -20.52
N ASP A 30 -19.39 -6.16 -21.25
CA ASP A 30 -19.55 -7.51 -20.68
C ASP A 30 -18.23 -8.04 -20.09
N ASN A 31 -17.08 -7.70 -20.69
CA ASN A 31 -15.79 -8.24 -20.29
C ASN A 31 -15.00 -7.35 -19.29
N PHE A 32 -15.19 -6.04 -19.34
CA PHE A 32 -14.41 -5.09 -18.53
C PHE A 32 -15.29 -4.20 -17.63
N GLY A 33 -16.59 -4.16 -17.86
CA GLY A 33 -17.51 -3.24 -17.19
C GLY A 33 -17.55 -1.85 -17.84
N SER A 34 -18.69 -1.20 -17.76
CA SER A 34 -18.89 0.15 -18.32
C SER A 34 -18.01 1.19 -17.63
N ASP A 35 -17.77 1.07 -16.32
CA ASP A 35 -16.92 2.00 -15.58
C ASP A 35 -15.47 1.97 -16.07
N ALA A 36 -14.93 0.80 -16.40
CA ALA A 36 -13.57 0.69 -16.93
C ALA A 36 -13.45 1.35 -18.31
N VAL A 37 -14.46 1.19 -19.16
CA VAL A 37 -14.51 1.85 -20.46
C VAL A 37 -14.59 3.37 -20.30
N ARG A 38 -15.47 3.86 -19.43
CA ARG A 38 -15.58 5.30 -19.13
C ARG A 38 -14.27 5.86 -18.57
N TRP A 39 -13.70 5.18 -17.56
CA TRP A 39 -12.44 5.59 -16.95
C TRP A 39 -11.29 5.67 -17.94
N TYR A 40 -11.19 4.71 -18.85
CA TYR A 40 -10.22 4.74 -19.94
C TYR A 40 -10.35 6.02 -20.76
N PHE A 41 -11.56 6.39 -21.19
CA PHE A 41 -11.77 7.61 -21.98
C PHE A 41 -11.47 8.90 -21.22
N PHE A 42 -11.65 8.92 -19.91
CA PHE A 42 -11.32 10.09 -19.08
C PHE A 42 -9.82 10.19 -18.74
N THR A 43 -9.05 9.11 -18.83
CA THR A 43 -7.66 9.11 -18.33
C THR A 43 -6.60 8.91 -19.42
N SER A 44 -6.95 8.33 -20.57
CA SER A 44 -5.98 7.86 -21.55
C SER A 44 -5.30 8.97 -22.35
N THR A 45 -6.02 10.00 -22.76
CA THR A 45 -5.50 11.05 -23.63
C THR A 45 -6.16 12.40 -23.35
N GLN A 46 -5.61 13.47 -23.90
CA GLN A 46 -6.19 14.80 -23.82
C GLN A 46 -7.40 14.94 -24.76
N VAL A 47 -8.32 15.85 -24.40
CA VAL A 47 -9.47 16.16 -25.21
C VAL A 47 -9.00 16.64 -26.61
N GLY A 48 -9.57 16.05 -27.66
CA GLY A 48 -9.20 16.35 -29.06
C GLY A 48 -8.16 15.41 -29.66
N GLU A 49 -7.45 14.62 -28.86
CA GLU A 49 -6.54 13.59 -29.34
C GLU A 49 -7.26 12.26 -29.61
N ASN A 50 -6.63 11.39 -30.42
CA ASN A 50 -7.21 10.09 -30.76
C ASN A 50 -7.07 9.07 -29.62
N TYR A 51 -8.15 8.33 -29.36
CA TYR A 51 -8.20 7.27 -28.33
C TYR A 51 -7.79 5.92 -28.95
N ARG A 52 -6.61 5.42 -28.58
CA ARG A 52 -6.12 4.10 -29.02
C ARG A 52 -6.74 3.00 -28.17
N THR A 53 -7.88 2.46 -28.60
CA THR A 53 -8.68 1.52 -27.80
C THR A 53 -8.44 0.08 -28.23
N GLY A 54 -8.17 -0.79 -27.26
CA GLY A 54 -8.00 -2.22 -27.41
C GLY A 54 -8.40 -2.98 -26.15
N THR A 55 -8.53 -4.29 -26.23
CA THR A 55 -8.81 -5.15 -25.07
C THR A 55 -7.70 -5.07 -24.02
N ASP A 56 -6.44 -4.94 -24.48
CA ASP A 56 -5.29 -4.87 -23.58
C ASP A 56 -5.27 -3.55 -22.80
N THR A 57 -5.56 -2.41 -23.45
CA THR A 57 -5.64 -1.10 -22.79
C THR A 57 -6.73 -1.05 -21.73
N LEU A 58 -7.87 -1.71 -21.95
CA LEU A 58 -8.93 -1.81 -20.95
C LEU A 58 -8.57 -2.75 -19.81
N ARG A 59 -7.90 -3.87 -20.12
CA ARG A 59 -7.37 -4.77 -19.07
C ARG A 59 -6.37 -4.04 -18.16
N GLU A 60 -5.45 -3.28 -18.74
CA GLU A 60 -4.51 -2.42 -18.03
C GLU A 60 -5.25 -1.39 -17.16
N THR A 61 -6.29 -0.76 -17.69
CA THR A 61 -7.12 0.19 -16.92
C THR A 61 -7.73 -0.46 -15.67
N VAL A 62 -8.28 -1.67 -15.80
CA VAL A 62 -8.82 -2.42 -14.65
C VAL A 62 -7.72 -2.74 -13.65
N GLN A 63 -6.57 -3.22 -14.13
CA GLN A 63 -5.45 -3.62 -13.27
C GLN A 63 -4.80 -2.43 -12.55
N GLN A 64 -4.69 -1.29 -13.22
CA GLN A 64 -3.97 -0.14 -12.71
C GLN A 64 -4.83 0.78 -11.82
N PHE A 65 -6.16 0.70 -11.88
CA PHE A 65 -7.02 1.56 -11.09
C PHE A 65 -8.09 0.81 -10.28
N PHE A 66 -8.94 0.03 -10.94
CA PHE A 66 -10.09 -0.58 -10.23
C PHE A 66 -9.66 -1.65 -9.22
N ILE A 67 -8.66 -2.48 -9.55
CA ILE A 67 -8.14 -3.48 -8.62
C ILE A 67 -7.48 -2.82 -7.41
N PRO A 68 -6.57 -1.83 -7.53
CA PRO A 68 -6.05 -1.09 -6.38
C PRO A 68 -7.13 -0.43 -5.53
N LEU A 69 -8.10 0.26 -6.13
CA LEU A 69 -9.21 0.87 -5.41
C LEU A 69 -10.01 -0.17 -4.63
N TRP A 70 -10.38 -1.26 -5.29
CA TRP A 70 -11.12 -2.36 -4.66
C TRP A 70 -10.34 -3.01 -3.53
N ASN A 71 -9.03 -3.16 -3.69
CA ASN A 71 -8.16 -3.68 -2.63
C ASN A 71 -8.11 -2.75 -1.41
N CYS A 72 -8.08 -1.43 -1.61
CA CYS A 72 -8.17 -0.46 -0.51
C CYS A 72 -9.50 -0.59 0.23
N TYR A 73 -10.60 -0.66 -0.51
CA TYR A 73 -11.93 -0.86 0.05
C TYR A 73 -12.06 -2.21 0.77
N SER A 74 -11.65 -3.31 0.15
CA SER A 74 -11.69 -4.65 0.76
C SER A 74 -10.85 -4.74 2.03
N PHE A 75 -9.68 -4.12 2.04
CA PHE A 75 -8.84 -4.02 3.24
C PHE A 75 -9.60 -3.33 4.37
N PHE A 76 -10.20 -2.17 4.10
CA PHE A 76 -10.99 -1.44 5.10
C PHE A 76 -12.13 -2.31 5.65
N VAL A 77 -13.00 -2.86 4.77
CA VAL A 77 -14.18 -3.63 5.18
C VAL A 77 -13.80 -4.88 5.97
N THR A 78 -12.73 -5.57 5.57
CA THR A 78 -12.28 -6.78 6.26
C THR A 78 -11.94 -6.49 7.73
N TYR A 79 -11.10 -5.48 7.96
CA TYR A 79 -10.68 -5.15 9.32
C TYR A 79 -11.75 -4.40 10.11
N ALA A 80 -12.52 -3.51 9.49
CA ALA A 80 -13.63 -2.82 10.12
C ALA A 80 -14.68 -3.79 10.67
N ARG A 81 -14.95 -4.88 9.94
CA ARG A 81 -15.87 -5.95 10.40
C ARG A 81 -15.29 -6.76 11.56
N LEU A 82 -14.00 -7.10 11.49
CA LEU A 82 -13.33 -7.86 12.57
C LEU A 82 -13.30 -7.08 13.89
N ASP A 83 -13.09 -5.78 13.81
CA ASP A 83 -12.98 -4.91 14.98
C ASP A 83 -14.31 -4.23 15.35
N ASN A 84 -15.42 -4.52 14.65
CA ASN A 84 -16.73 -3.91 14.83
C ASN A 84 -16.66 -2.37 14.79
N PHE A 85 -15.94 -1.83 13.83
CA PHE A 85 -15.82 -0.38 13.66
C PHE A 85 -17.18 0.27 13.40
N ASP A 86 -17.49 1.30 14.19
CA ASP A 86 -18.69 2.11 14.06
C ASP A 86 -18.28 3.54 13.64
N PRO A 87 -18.64 3.98 12.42
CA PRO A 87 -18.29 5.33 11.94
C PRO A 87 -19.02 6.46 12.70
N SER A 88 -20.05 6.16 13.50
CA SER A 88 -20.79 7.15 14.32
C SER A 88 -20.08 7.51 15.63
N GLN A 89 -19.04 6.78 16.00
CA GLN A 89 -18.27 7.07 17.22
C GLN A 89 -17.59 8.44 17.16
N ALA A 90 -17.29 8.98 18.35
CA ALA A 90 -16.60 10.26 18.47
C ALA A 90 -15.28 10.28 17.67
N GLN A 91 -15.11 11.32 16.88
CA GLN A 91 -13.92 11.46 16.04
C GLN A 91 -12.70 11.79 16.88
N VAL A 92 -11.60 11.09 16.61
CA VAL A 92 -10.29 11.44 17.17
C VAL A 92 -9.87 12.80 16.59
N PRO A 93 -9.50 13.78 17.44
CA PRO A 93 -9.04 15.09 16.98
C PRO A 93 -7.85 14.99 16.03
N LEU A 94 -7.80 15.88 15.02
CA LEU A 94 -6.79 15.83 13.96
C LEU A 94 -5.35 15.90 14.52
N ASN A 95 -5.13 16.74 15.53
CA ASN A 95 -3.84 16.92 16.18
C ASN A 95 -3.37 15.70 17.01
N GLU A 96 -4.27 14.79 17.33
CA GLU A 96 -3.97 13.55 18.07
C GLU A 96 -3.77 12.35 17.12
N ARG A 97 -4.06 12.55 15.81
CA ARG A 97 -3.87 11.50 14.81
C ARG A 97 -2.40 11.35 14.41
N HIS A 98 -2.05 10.15 14.03
CA HIS A 98 -0.74 9.86 13.45
C HIS A 98 -0.44 10.74 12.23
N VAL A 99 0.82 11.07 11.98
CA VAL A 99 1.22 11.95 10.86
C VAL A 99 0.76 11.45 9.50
N LEU A 100 0.69 10.15 9.29
CA LEU A 100 0.14 9.58 8.05
C LEU A 100 -1.33 9.90 7.85
N ASP A 101 -2.13 9.94 8.93
CA ASP A 101 -3.55 10.31 8.86
C ASP A 101 -3.70 11.79 8.52
N ARG A 102 -2.96 12.65 9.23
CA ARG A 102 -2.95 14.10 8.97
C ARG A 102 -2.54 14.39 7.52
N TRP A 103 -1.51 13.73 7.06
CA TRP A 103 -1.04 13.85 5.68
C TRP A 103 -2.08 13.37 4.66
N LEU A 104 -2.68 12.19 4.84
CA LEU A 104 -3.68 11.68 3.90
C LEU A 104 -4.91 12.59 3.83
N LEU A 105 -5.37 13.11 4.97
CA LEU A 105 -6.49 14.06 5.01
C LEU A 105 -6.13 15.41 4.38
N SER A 106 -4.90 15.87 4.51
CA SER A 106 -4.39 17.04 3.79
C SER A 106 -4.39 16.81 2.28
N ARG A 107 -3.87 15.66 1.82
CA ARG A 107 -3.91 15.26 0.40
C ARG A 107 -5.34 15.17 -0.14
N LEU A 108 -6.26 14.65 0.66
CA LEU A 108 -7.67 14.52 0.31
C LEU A 108 -8.33 15.91 0.16
N ALA A 109 -8.04 16.84 1.07
CA ALA A 109 -8.55 18.21 1.01
C ALA A 109 -8.07 18.91 -0.29
N TRP A 110 -6.80 18.78 -0.61
CA TRP A 110 -6.25 19.27 -1.87
C TRP A 110 -6.92 18.63 -3.08
N LEU A 111 -7.13 17.30 -3.05
CA LEU A 111 -7.74 16.55 -4.15
C LEU A 111 -9.17 17.05 -4.44
N VAL A 112 -10.00 17.21 -3.40
CA VAL A 112 -11.38 17.69 -3.53
C VAL A 112 -11.41 19.05 -4.25
N GLY A 113 -10.59 19.99 -3.79
CA GLY A 113 -10.51 21.32 -4.41
C GLY A 113 -10.01 21.25 -5.86
N ALA A 114 -8.97 20.45 -6.12
CA ALA A 114 -8.38 20.35 -7.44
C ALA A 114 -9.26 19.63 -8.47
N VAL A 115 -10.06 18.63 -8.03
CA VAL A 115 -11.04 17.94 -8.88
C VAL A 115 -12.22 18.84 -9.17
N GLY A 116 -12.78 19.50 -8.13
CA GLY A 116 -13.89 20.45 -8.30
C GLY A 116 -13.52 21.57 -9.28
N GLN A 117 -12.39 22.23 -9.07
CA GLN A 117 -11.92 23.30 -9.95
C GLN A 117 -11.74 22.82 -11.41
N GLY A 118 -11.18 21.63 -11.64
CA GLY A 118 -11.02 21.09 -12.99
C GLY A 118 -12.37 20.88 -13.68
N LEU A 119 -13.34 20.27 -12.98
CA LEU A 119 -14.68 20.03 -13.53
C LEU A 119 -15.44 21.33 -13.84
N GLU A 120 -15.31 22.35 -13.00
CA GLU A 120 -15.89 23.69 -13.26
C GLU A 120 -15.32 24.32 -14.54
N HIS A 121 -14.06 24.01 -14.88
CA HIS A 121 -13.43 24.46 -16.13
C HIS A 121 -13.63 23.50 -17.31
N TYR A 122 -14.54 22.53 -17.20
CA TYR A 122 -14.82 21.50 -18.21
C TYR A 122 -13.60 20.62 -18.56
N ASP A 123 -12.62 20.55 -17.68
CA ASP A 123 -11.55 19.57 -17.76
C ASP A 123 -11.94 18.31 -16.98
N ALA A 124 -12.14 17.20 -17.67
CA ALA A 124 -12.44 15.93 -17.03
C ALA A 124 -11.19 15.01 -16.94
N VAL A 125 -10.15 15.29 -17.74
CA VAL A 125 -8.98 14.42 -17.88
C VAL A 125 -8.07 14.54 -16.66
N GLU A 126 -7.63 15.76 -16.34
CA GLU A 126 -6.72 15.97 -15.21
C GLU A 126 -7.36 15.64 -13.86
N PRO A 127 -8.62 15.99 -13.57
CA PRO A 127 -9.33 15.50 -12.39
C PRO A 127 -9.32 13.97 -12.25
N ALA A 128 -9.66 13.23 -13.30
CA ALA A 128 -9.63 11.77 -13.27
C ALA A 128 -8.22 11.22 -12.99
N ARG A 129 -7.19 11.79 -13.62
CA ARG A 129 -5.79 11.42 -13.38
C ARG A 129 -5.32 11.75 -11.97
N ARG A 130 -5.82 12.82 -11.35
CA ARG A 130 -5.53 13.16 -9.94
C ARG A 130 -6.15 12.16 -8.98
N ILE A 131 -7.40 11.74 -9.23
CA ILE A 131 -8.04 10.66 -8.46
C ILE A 131 -7.22 9.37 -8.60
N HIS A 132 -6.80 9.03 -9.83
CA HIS A 132 -5.97 7.85 -10.08
C HIS A 132 -4.67 7.86 -9.26
N ARG A 133 -3.91 8.97 -9.32
CA ARG A 133 -2.67 9.12 -8.54
C ARG A 133 -2.91 9.06 -7.05
N PHE A 134 -3.95 9.71 -6.56
CA PHE A 134 -4.29 9.66 -5.14
C PHE A 134 -4.60 8.24 -4.67
N VAL A 135 -5.42 7.49 -5.41
CA VAL A 135 -5.77 6.10 -5.04
C VAL A 135 -4.54 5.19 -5.05
N ASN A 136 -3.71 5.28 -6.08
CA ASN A 136 -2.56 4.40 -6.22
C ASN A 136 -1.39 4.81 -5.33
N ASP A 137 -0.96 6.07 -5.45
CA ASP A 137 0.32 6.50 -4.89
C ASP A 137 0.19 6.94 -3.44
N ASP A 138 -0.92 7.62 -3.10
CA ASP A 138 -1.11 8.17 -1.76
C ASP A 138 -1.87 7.18 -0.85
N LEU A 139 -3.03 6.67 -1.29
CA LEU A 139 -3.87 5.82 -0.46
C LEU A 139 -3.33 4.38 -0.39
N SER A 140 -3.14 3.70 -1.54
CA SER A 140 -2.76 2.28 -1.59
C SER A 140 -1.29 2.07 -1.23
N ASN A 141 -0.38 2.65 -2.05
CA ASN A 141 1.05 2.36 -1.99
C ASN A 141 1.78 3.08 -0.85
N TRP A 142 1.20 4.13 -0.28
CA TRP A 142 1.82 4.84 0.84
C TRP A 142 1.03 4.65 2.14
N TYR A 143 -0.18 5.20 2.23
CA TYR A 143 -0.94 5.21 3.48
C TYR A 143 -1.29 3.80 3.97
N ILE A 144 -2.02 2.99 3.18
CA ILE A 144 -2.46 1.65 3.61
C ILE A 144 -1.26 0.75 3.85
N ARG A 145 -0.28 0.73 2.93
CA ARG A 145 0.91 -0.11 3.08
C ARG A 145 1.65 0.17 4.38
N ARG A 146 1.78 1.45 4.75
CA ARG A 146 2.46 1.89 5.97
C ARG A 146 1.62 1.68 7.23
N SER A 147 0.31 1.84 7.13
CA SER A 147 -0.60 1.78 8.26
C SER A 147 -1.09 0.38 8.59
N ARG A 148 -0.76 -0.66 7.80
CA ARG A 148 -1.28 -2.03 7.99
C ARG A 148 -1.17 -2.52 9.43
N ARG A 149 -0.04 -2.28 10.11
CA ARG A 149 0.18 -2.71 11.49
C ARG A 149 -0.79 -2.07 12.47
N ARG A 150 -1.23 -0.86 12.21
CA ARG A 150 -2.18 -0.11 13.05
C ARG A 150 -3.55 -0.77 13.10
N PHE A 151 -3.96 -1.47 12.04
CA PHE A 151 -5.23 -2.19 11.97
C PHE A 151 -5.22 -3.54 12.69
N TRP A 152 -4.08 -4.21 12.80
CA TRP A 152 -4.00 -5.57 13.36
C TRP A 152 -3.08 -5.72 14.56
N LYS A 153 -2.14 -4.82 14.78
CA LYS A 153 -1.17 -4.87 15.89
C LYS A 153 -1.19 -3.64 16.81
N SER A 154 -2.06 -2.65 16.56
CA SER A 154 -2.07 -1.46 17.41
C SER A 154 -2.36 -1.83 18.87
N GLN A 155 -1.55 -1.31 19.76
CA GLN A 155 -1.75 -1.40 21.21
C GLN A 155 -2.60 -0.23 21.74
N SER A 156 -2.83 0.80 20.93
CA SER A 156 -3.62 1.98 21.26
C SER A 156 -4.95 1.96 20.50
N ASP A 157 -6.03 1.87 21.25
CA ASP A 157 -7.39 1.93 20.70
C ASP A 157 -7.64 3.26 19.98
N THR A 158 -7.09 4.37 20.48
CA THR A 158 -7.20 5.70 19.88
C THR A 158 -6.50 5.77 18.51
N ASP A 159 -5.27 5.26 18.39
CA ASP A 159 -4.54 5.23 17.12
C ASP A 159 -5.23 4.34 16.09
N LYS A 160 -5.75 3.19 16.53
CA LYS A 160 -6.52 2.28 15.69
C LYS A 160 -7.83 2.92 15.22
N ALA A 161 -8.56 3.57 16.12
CA ALA A 161 -9.77 4.32 15.78
C ALA A 161 -9.48 5.45 14.78
N ALA A 162 -8.41 6.22 14.98
CA ALA A 162 -7.97 7.27 14.06
C ALA A 162 -7.67 6.73 12.66
N ALA A 163 -7.00 5.57 12.56
CA ALA A 163 -6.71 4.93 11.29
C ALA A 163 -7.99 4.51 10.55
N TYR A 164 -8.98 3.90 11.25
CA TYR A 164 -10.27 3.55 10.66
C TYR A 164 -11.04 4.78 10.20
N GLN A 165 -11.15 5.81 11.04
CA GLN A 165 -11.86 7.05 10.72
C GLN A 165 -11.25 7.74 9.50
N THR A 166 -9.93 7.79 9.42
CA THR A 166 -9.20 8.38 8.29
C THR A 166 -9.44 7.60 7.00
N LEU A 167 -9.32 6.28 7.04
CA LEU A 167 -9.52 5.44 5.85
C LEU A 167 -10.98 5.44 5.39
N HIS A 168 -11.94 5.40 6.33
CA HIS A 168 -13.37 5.54 6.04
C HIS A 168 -13.66 6.86 5.32
N GLN A 169 -13.21 7.98 5.87
CA GLN A 169 -13.38 9.30 5.28
C GLN A 169 -12.75 9.37 3.88
N ALA A 170 -11.54 8.83 3.70
CA ALA A 170 -10.88 8.82 2.40
C ALA A 170 -11.67 8.02 1.35
N LEU A 171 -12.18 6.83 1.70
CA LEU A 171 -12.97 6.00 0.78
C LEU A 171 -14.32 6.62 0.44
N MET A 172 -15.02 7.24 1.41
CA MET A 172 -16.25 7.97 1.18
C MET A 172 -16.03 9.12 0.20
N THR A 173 -15.07 9.99 0.46
CA THR A 173 -14.79 11.16 -0.37
C THR A 173 -14.29 10.76 -1.77
N VAL A 174 -13.40 9.76 -1.88
CA VAL A 174 -12.97 9.24 -3.19
C VAL A 174 -14.16 8.70 -3.99
N SER A 175 -15.13 8.03 -3.34
CA SER A 175 -16.32 7.54 -4.02
C SER A 175 -17.19 8.70 -4.55
N GLN A 176 -17.34 9.78 -3.80
CA GLN A 176 -18.06 11.00 -4.26
C GLN A 176 -17.34 11.63 -5.46
N LEU A 177 -16.02 11.81 -5.40
CA LEU A 177 -15.24 12.37 -6.50
C LEU A 177 -15.24 11.47 -7.76
N LEU A 178 -15.34 10.16 -7.56
CA LEU A 178 -15.33 9.16 -8.63
C LEU A 178 -16.70 9.01 -9.32
N ALA A 179 -17.79 9.37 -8.64
CA ALA A 179 -19.17 9.16 -9.12
C ALA A 179 -19.44 9.68 -10.55
N PRO A 180 -18.97 10.86 -10.97
CA PRO A 180 -19.16 11.33 -12.34
C PRO A 180 -18.42 10.50 -13.40
N PHE A 181 -17.33 9.84 -13.02
CA PHE A 181 -16.44 9.11 -13.92
C PHE A 181 -16.78 7.62 -14.00
N ALA A 182 -16.91 6.96 -12.84
CA ALA A 182 -17.18 5.53 -12.68
C ALA A 182 -18.34 5.31 -11.69
N PRO A 183 -19.59 5.59 -12.15
CA PRO A 183 -20.77 5.70 -11.29
C PRO A 183 -21.13 4.43 -10.55
N TYR A 184 -20.98 3.26 -11.16
CA TYR A 184 -21.40 1.98 -10.56
C TYR A 184 -20.43 1.53 -9.46
N THR A 185 -19.12 1.65 -9.71
CA THR A 185 -18.10 1.33 -8.71
C THR A 185 -18.17 2.28 -7.52
N ALA A 186 -18.32 3.57 -7.82
CA ALA A 186 -18.47 4.61 -6.79
C ALA A 186 -19.69 4.35 -5.90
N ASP A 187 -20.85 4.08 -6.49
CA ASP A 187 -22.08 3.82 -5.76
C ASP A 187 -22.01 2.53 -4.94
N SER A 188 -21.41 1.48 -5.48
CA SER A 188 -21.23 0.21 -4.78
C SER A 188 -20.39 0.36 -3.51
N ILE A 189 -19.26 1.10 -3.58
CA ILE A 189 -18.41 1.35 -2.42
C ILE A 189 -19.14 2.25 -1.42
N TYR A 190 -19.70 3.36 -1.87
CA TYR A 190 -20.36 4.35 -1.02
C TYR A 190 -21.55 3.77 -0.27
N ARG A 191 -22.44 3.03 -0.95
CA ARG A 191 -23.59 2.36 -0.32
C ARG A 191 -23.18 1.40 0.78
N ASN A 192 -22.12 0.68 0.56
CA ASN A 192 -21.63 -0.27 1.56
C ASN A 192 -21.04 0.43 2.80
N LEU A 193 -20.57 1.66 2.65
CA LEU A 193 -19.96 2.43 3.73
C LEU A 193 -20.98 3.24 4.54
N CYS A 194 -22.07 3.72 3.92
CA CYS A 194 -23.04 4.60 4.59
C CYS A 194 -24.51 4.25 4.38
N GLY A 195 -24.84 3.22 3.58
CA GLY A 195 -26.22 2.76 3.35
C GLY A 195 -27.01 3.54 2.31
N THR A 196 -26.50 4.65 1.77
CA THR A 196 -27.19 5.51 0.78
C THR A 196 -26.42 5.56 -0.53
N SER A 197 -27.12 5.96 -1.62
CA SER A 197 -26.47 6.11 -2.92
C SER A 197 -25.57 7.34 -2.98
N VAL A 198 -24.37 7.21 -3.57
CA VAL A 198 -23.49 8.34 -3.82
C VAL A 198 -24.12 9.39 -4.73
N HIS A 199 -25.04 8.98 -5.62
CA HIS A 199 -25.73 9.87 -6.55
C HIS A 199 -26.80 10.74 -5.89
N LEU A 200 -27.11 10.47 -4.60
CA LEU A 200 -28.00 11.27 -3.77
C LEU A 200 -27.23 12.13 -2.75
N SER A 201 -25.91 12.03 -2.72
CA SER A 201 -25.07 12.85 -1.87
C SER A 201 -24.70 14.16 -2.56
N ASP A 202 -24.41 15.18 -1.76
CA ASP A 202 -23.82 16.42 -2.26
C ASP A 202 -22.36 16.20 -2.71
N TRP A 203 -21.85 17.11 -3.53
CA TRP A 203 -20.43 17.18 -3.85
C TRP A 203 -19.64 17.45 -2.56
N PRO A 204 -18.53 16.73 -2.32
CA PRO A 204 -17.81 16.88 -1.06
C PRO A 204 -17.16 18.25 -0.95
N ASP A 205 -17.37 18.91 0.19
CA ASP A 205 -16.61 20.10 0.54
C ASP A 205 -15.17 19.74 0.87
N PRO A 206 -14.19 20.59 0.47
CA PRO A 206 -12.81 20.38 0.86
C PRO A 206 -12.69 20.37 2.40
N PRO A 207 -12.20 19.28 3.01
CA PRO A 207 -11.98 19.28 4.45
C PRO A 207 -10.98 20.39 4.84
N GLN A 208 -11.21 21.05 5.98
CA GLN A 208 -10.30 22.07 6.53
C GLN A 208 -9.06 21.41 7.19
N THR A 209 -8.44 20.48 6.47
CA THR A 209 -7.33 19.64 6.96
C THR A 209 -6.04 19.85 6.15
N PHE A 210 -6.06 20.80 5.21
CA PHE A 210 -4.87 21.10 4.40
C PHE A 210 -3.75 21.66 5.26
N ASP A 211 -2.58 21.01 5.23
CA ASP A 211 -1.39 21.38 5.98
C ASP A 211 -0.17 21.35 5.06
N LEU A 212 0.26 22.54 4.63
CA LEU A 212 1.39 22.70 3.72
C LEU A 212 2.72 22.18 4.31
N ALA A 213 2.90 22.27 5.63
CA ALA A 213 4.11 21.82 6.27
C ALA A 213 4.19 20.28 6.25
N VAL A 214 3.09 19.60 6.58
CA VAL A 214 3.01 18.14 6.49
C VAL A 214 3.17 17.66 5.03
N GLU A 215 2.56 18.34 4.07
CA GLU A 215 2.71 18.03 2.62
C GLU A 215 4.16 18.13 2.17
N THR A 216 4.82 19.25 2.50
CA THR A 216 6.20 19.52 2.09
C THR A 216 7.17 18.49 2.70
N ASN A 217 7.04 18.24 4.00
CA ASN A 217 7.90 17.29 4.70
C ASN A 217 7.67 15.84 4.22
N MET A 218 6.42 15.45 3.98
CA MET A 218 6.12 14.10 3.48
C MET A 218 6.59 13.92 2.03
N LYS A 219 6.52 14.98 1.20
CA LYS A 219 7.09 14.94 -0.14
C LYS A 219 8.60 14.71 -0.09
N LEU A 220 9.32 15.47 0.73
CA LEU A 220 10.75 15.29 0.93
C LEU A 220 11.09 13.87 1.43
N ALA A 221 10.31 13.35 2.36
CA ALA A 221 10.45 11.98 2.87
C ALA A 221 10.26 10.93 1.77
N ARG A 222 9.22 11.07 0.94
CA ARG A 222 8.95 10.15 -0.18
C ARG A 222 10.05 10.20 -1.24
N ASP A 223 10.51 11.39 -1.60
CA ASP A 223 11.62 11.59 -2.54
C ASP A 223 12.91 10.94 -2.00
N ALA A 224 13.20 11.10 -0.71
CA ALA A 224 14.32 10.45 -0.04
C ALA A 224 14.21 8.92 -0.05
N VAL A 225 13.00 8.37 0.18
CA VAL A 225 12.75 6.93 0.11
C VAL A 225 12.99 6.40 -1.30
N VAL A 226 12.49 7.07 -2.33
CA VAL A 226 12.72 6.67 -3.73
C VAL A 226 14.22 6.68 -4.05
N GLY A 227 14.92 7.76 -3.71
CA GLY A 227 16.38 7.86 -3.92
C GLY A 227 17.17 6.79 -3.14
N GLY A 228 16.78 6.52 -1.90
CA GLY A 228 17.46 5.53 -1.06
C GLY A 228 17.22 4.09 -1.52
N LEU A 229 16.02 3.77 -2.00
CA LEU A 229 15.75 2.46 -2.60
C LEU A 229 16.51 2.26 -3.92
N ALA A 230 16.61 3.30 -4.75
CA ALA A 230 17.44 3.28 -5.95
C ALA A 230 18.94 3.11 -5.62
N ALA A 231 19.44 3.79 -4.58
CA ALA A 231 20.80 3.61 -4.10
C ALA A 231 21.06 2.20 -3.57
N ARG A 232 20.08 1.57 -2.89
CA ARG A 232 20.20 0.16 -2.48
C ARG A 232 20.27 -0.80 -3.67
N ASP A 233 19.47 -0.54 -4.70
CA ASP A 233 19.44 -1.38 -5.90
C ASP A 233 20.77 -1.30 -6.66
N SER A 234 21.34 -0.10 -6.84
CA SER A 234 22.66 0.07 -7.46
C SER A 234 23.77 -0.66 -6.74
N GLU A 235 23.73 -0.71 -5.40
CA GLU A 235 24.66 -1.43 -4.55
C GLU A 235 24.28 -2.92 -4.36
N ARG A 236 23.21 -3.40 -5.02
CA ARG A 236 22.67 -4.77 -4.89
C ARG A 236 22.35 -5.16 -3.46
N MET A 237 21.96 -4.20 -2.63
CA MET A 237 21.65 -4.39 -1.22
C MET A 237 20.16 -4.66 -1.02
N LYS A 238 19.82 -5.80 -0.44
CA LYS A 238 18.43 -6.14 -0.09
C LYS A 238 17.87 -5.13 0.91
N VAL A 239 16.64 -4.67 0.70
CA VAL A 239 15.98 -3.73 1.63
C VAL A 239 15.89 -4.31 3.06
N ARG A 240 15.79 -5.63 3.22
CA ARG A 240 15.78 -6.31 4.53
C ARG A 240 17.09 -6.25 5.29
N GLN A 241 18.21 -6.01 4.61
CA GLN A 241 19.49 -5.79 5.29
C GLN A 241 19.50 -4.41 5.92
N PRO A 242 19.47 -4.27 7.25
CA PRO A 242 19.55 -2.96 7.89
C PRO A 242 20.93 -2.35 7.68
N LEU A 243 20.96 -1.02 7.56
CA LEU A 243 22.18 -0.22 7.45
C LEU A 243 22.33 0.72 8.64
N ALA A 244 23.55 1.17 8.90
CA ALA A 244 23.83 2.06 10.02
C ALA A 244 23.18 3.43 9.82
N SER A 245 23.31 4.02 8.63
CA SER A 245 22.78 5.37 8.37
C SER A 245 22.49 5.63 6.90
N ALA A 246 21.68 6.66 6.67
CA ALA A 246 21.52 7.31 5.39
C ALA A 246 21.66 8.82 5.57
N ALA A 247 22.36 9.48 4.65
CA ALA A 247 22.35 10.92 4.50
C ALA A 247 21.39 11.29 3.37
N ILE A 248 20.44 12.20 3.64
CA ILE A 248 19.42 12.61 2.68
C ILE A 248 19.50 14.12 2.42
N PRO A 249 19.08 14.59 1.24
CA PRO A 249 19.06 16.02 0.95
C PRO A 249 17.93 16.74 1.69
N GLY A 250 18.10 18.05 1.85
CA GLY A 250 17.07 18.93 2.39
C GLY A 250 17.31 19.31 3.86
N HIS A 251 16.25 19.74 4.51
CA HIS A 251 16.27 20.15 5.91
C HIS A 251 15.87 18.98 6.85
N PRO A 252 16.22 19.06 8.15
CA PRO A 252 15.77 18.08 9.13
C PRO A 252 14.26 17.92 9.12
N LEU A 253 13.80 16.67 9.02
CA LEU A 253 12.39 16.32 9.07
C LEU A 253 11.90 16.23 10.52
N PRO A 254 10.61 16.54 10.81
CA PRO A 254 9.99 16.18 12.08
C PRO A 254 10.20 14.69 12.40
N GLU A 255 10.42 14.36 13.67
CA GLU A 255 10.82 13.00 14.07
C GLU A 255 9.83 11.93 13.61
N GLU A 256 8.53 12.21 13.67
CA GLU A 256 7.48 11.29 13.19
C GLU A 256 7.58 10.97 11.69
N ILE A 257 8.05 11.92 10.86
CA ILE A 257 8.28 11.70 9.42
C ILE A 257 9.66 11.09 9.18
N ALA A 258 10.68 11.51 9.93
CA ALA A 258 12.00 10.90 9.87
C ALA A 258 11.97 9.41 10.23
N ALA A 259 11.13 9.01 11.20
CA ALA A 259 10.91 7.61 11.54
C ALA A 259 10.39 6.81 10.33
N ILE A 260 9.46 7.37 9.55
CA ILE A 260 8.94 6.75 8.32
C ILE A 260 10.08 6.48 7.32
N VAL A 261 10.96 7.48 7.11
CA VAL A 261 12.10 7.31 6.18
C VAL A 261 13.08 6.25 6.69
N ARG A 262 13.39 6.25 8.00
CA ARG A 262 14.27 5.22 8.59
C ARG A 262 13.71 3.81 8.40
N GLU A 263 12.42 3.64 8.60
CA GLU A 263 11.77 2.35 8.41
C GLU A 263 11.75 1.90 6.95
N GLU A 264 11.41 2.79 6.01
CA GLU A 264 11.38 2.50 4.58
C GLU A 264 12.76 2.15 4.02
N LEU A 265 13.75 2.91 4.41
CA LEU A 265 15.14 2.66 4.01
C LEU A 265 15.81 1.57 4.85
N ASN A 266 15.16 1.12 5.94
CA ASN A 266 15.74 0.20 6.91
C ASN A 266 17.13 0.64 7.37
N VAL A 267 17.22 1.88 7.89
CA VAL A 267 18.44 2.47 8.45
C VAL A 267 18.23 2.86 9.91
N LYS A 268 19.30 2.85 10.70
CA LYS A 268 19.22 3.20 12.13
C LYS A 268 19.20 4.72 12.35
N ARG A 269 19.88 5.47 11.51
CA ARG A 269 20.03 6.92 11.64
C ARG A 269 19.88 7.63 10.29
N LEU A 270 19.34 8.86 10.33
CA LEU A 270 19.32 9.79 9.21
C LEU A 270 20.17 11.01 9.54
N THR A 271 20.86 11.56 8.52
CA THR A 271 21.46 12.87 8.50
C THR A 271 20.93 13.67 7.31
N PHE A 272 21.06 15.00 7.35
CA PHE A 272 20.43 15.92 6.38
C PHE A 272 21.47 16.85 5.72
N ASP A 273 22.62 16.32 5.38
CA ASP A 273 23.81 17.04 4.96
C ASP A 273 24.33 16.63 3.57
N ALA A 274 23.57 15.85 2.83
CA ALA A 274 24.01 15.35 1.53
C ALA A 274 23.27 16.02 0.36
N PRO A 275 23.91 16.22 -0.80
CA PRO A 275 23.25 16.74 -1.99
C PRO A 275 22.32 15.74 -2.67
N GLN A 276 22.52 14.46 -2.40
CA GLN A 276 21.69 13.33 -2.85
C GLN A 276 21.70 12.25 -1.78
N VAL A 277 20.78 11.29 -1.89
CA VAL A 277 20.71 10.20 -0.91
C VAL A 277 21.98 9.34 -0.97
N GLN A 278 22.64 9.18 0.17
CA GLN A 278 23.82 8.34 0.35
C GLN A 278 23.57 7.34 1.48
N LEU A 279 23.99 6.11 1.27
CA LEU A 279 23.85 5.03 2.24
C LEU A 279 25.21 4.63 2.81
N ASP A 280 25.26 4.43 4.13
CA ASP A 280 26.40 3.75 4.74
C ASP A 280 26.25 2.25 4.48
N THR A 281 27.01 1.73 3.56
CA THR A 281 26.98 0.34 3.11
C THR A 281 27.84 -0.59 3.96
N THR A 282 28.47 -0.08 5.02
CA THR A 282 29.30 -0.88 5.95
C THR A 282 28.40 -1.77 6.80
N ILE A 283 28.51 -3.07 6.66
CA ILE A 283 27.72 -4.05 7.40
C ILE A 283 28.50 -4.58 8.58
N THR A 284 28.17 -4.12 9.79
CA THR A 284 28.68 -4.69 11.04
C THR A 284 28.09 -6.07 11.31
N ASP A 285 28.69 -6.85 12.21
CA ASP A 285 28.16 -8.17 12.59
C ASP A 285 26.72 -8.06 13.16
N ASP A 286 26.44 -7.07 13.98
CA ASP A 286 25.10 -6.81 14.51
C ASP A 286 24.06 -6.55 13.41
N LEU A 287 24.38 -5.70 12.43
CA LEU A 287 23.50 -5.43 11.29
C LEU A 287 23.31 -6.67 10.40
N ARG A 288 24.33 -7.52 10.30
CA ARG A 288 24.25 -8.79 9.58
C ARG A 288 23.29 -9.75 10.26
N LEU A 289 23.40 -9.94 11.58
CA LEU A 289 22.53 -10.81 12.38
C LEU A 289 21.09 -10.32 12.34
N GLU A 290 20.85 -9.01 12.46
CA GLU A 290 19.49 -8.44 12.31
C GLU A 290 18.93 -8.69 10.91
N GLY A 291 19.73 -8.55 9.87
CA GLY A 291 19.33 -8.88 8.49
C GLY A 291 18.93 -10.35 8.33
N ILE A 292 19.66 -11.27 8.98
CA ILE A 292 19.30 -12.70 9.02
C ILE A 292 17.97 -12.91 9.75
N ALA A 293 17.76 -12.27 10.89
CA ALA A 293 16.51 -12.38 11.63
C ALA A 293 15.31 -11.94 10.79
N ARG A 294 15.44 -10.88 9.98
CA ARG A 294 14.40 -10.42 9.04
C ARG A 294 14.15 -11.42 7.90
N ASP A 295 15.20 -12.08 7.41
CA ASP A 295 15.05 -13.16 6.42
C ASP A 295 14.30 -14.37 7.04
N ILE A 296 14.58 -14.73 8.29
CA ILE A 296 13.86 -15.78 9.05
C ILE A 296 12.37 -15.42 9.20
N VAL A 297 12.07 -14.19 9.65
CA VAL A 297 10.69 -13.71 9.78
C VAL A 297 9.94 -13.86 8.45
N ARG A 298 10.57 -13.47 7.33
CA ARG A 298 9.96 -13.62 6.01
C ARG A 298 9.67 -15.09 5.68
N ALA A 299 10.63 -15.98 5.87
CA ALA A 299 10.46 -17.41 5.58
C ALA A 299 9.31 -18.01 6.42
N LEU A 300 9.22 -17.64 7.71
CA LEU A 300 8.13 -18.06 8.59
C LEU A 300 6.76 -17.48 8.16
N GLN A 301 6.71 -16.23 7.70
CA GLN A 301 5.48 -15.63 7.19
C GLN A 301 5.03 -16.31 5.87
N GLU A 302 5.96 -16.65 4.98
CA GLU A 302 5.66 -17.43 3.77
C GLU A 302 5.13 -18.83 4.13
N LEU A 303 5.70 -19.49 5.14
CA LEU A 303 5.22 -20.76 5.64
C LEU A 303 3.81 -20.65 6.24
N ARG A 304 3.53 -19.63 7.06
CA ARG A 304 2.19 -19.35 7.60
C ARG A 304 1.16 -19.25 6.49
N LYS A 305 1.46 -18.44 5.46
CA LYS A 305 0.58 -18.27 4.29
C LYS A 305 0.35 -19.61 3.55
N LYS A 306 1.41 -20.40 3.35
CA LYS A 306 1.32 -21.73 2.70
C LYS A 306 0.42 -22.69 3.46
N LYS A 307 0.43 -22.61 4.80
CA LYS A 307 -0.42 -23.44 5.68
C LYS A 307 -1.84 -22.87 5.89
N GLY A 308 -2.19 -21.74 5.25
CA GLY A 308 -3.53 -21.16 5.34
C GLY A 308 -3.82 -20.48 6.69
N PHE A 309 -2.80 -20.03 7.41
CA PHE A 309 -3.02 -19.20 8.59
C PHE A 309 -3.46 -17.80 8.19
N GLU A 310 -4.46 -17.29 8.91
CA GLU A 310 -4.87 -15.90 8.79
C GLU A 310 -3.84 -14.95 9.42
N PRO A 311 -3.77 -13.68 8.99
CA PRO A 311 -2.80 -12.71 9.52
C PRO A 311 -2.83 -12.57 11.03
N GLN A 312 -4.01 -12.65 11.67
CA GLN A 312 -4.23 -12.51 13.11
C GLN A 312 -4.00 -13.80 13.91
N ASP A 313 -3.87 -14.97 13.26
CA ASP A 313 -3.67 -16.24 13.96
C ASP A 313 -2.41 -16.20 14.81
N ARG A 314 -2.52 -16.63 16.07
CA ARG A 314 -1.36 -16.89 16.92
C ARG A 314 -0.85 -18.29 16.68
N VAL A 315 0.47 -18.45 16.69
CA VAL A 315 1.12 -19.72 16.38
C VAL A 315 2.12 -20.15 17.45
N ARG A 316 2.37 -21.44 17.54
CA ARG A 316 3.51 -22.02 18.25
C ARG A 316 4.52 -22.50 17.25
N ILE A 317 5.79 -22.15 17.44
CA ILE A 317 6.85 -22.52 16.54
C ILE A 317 7.92 -23.27 17.30
N ARG A 318 8.33 -24.42 16.79
CA ARG A 318 9.53 -25.16 17.20
C ARG A 318 10.46 -25.25 15.99
N PHE A 319 11.74 -25.19 16.20
CA PHE A 319 12.74 -25.32 15.12
C PHE A 319 13.90 -26.19 15.54
N ALA A 320 14.48 -26.95 14.60
CA ALA A 320 15.74 -27.61 14.80
C ALA A 320 16.90 -26.63 14.57
N ALA A 321 18.00 -26.81 15.28
CA ALA A 321 19.16 -25.92 15.13
C ALA A 321 19.64 -25.90 13.68
N PRO A 322 19.79 -24.71 13.09
CA PRO A 322 20.48 -24.58 11.81
C PRO A 322 21.94 -24.95 11.95
N VAL A 323 22.53 -25.42 10.86
CA VAL A 323 23.95 -25.84 10.83
C VAL A 323 24.89 -24.64 10.87
N PHE A 324 24.48 -23.51 10.27
CA PHE A 324 25.31 -22.31 10.25
C PHE A 324 25.16 -21.51 11.55
N ASP A 325 26.27 -21.34 12.25
CA ASP A 325 26.38 -20.59 13.51
C ASP A 325 25.73 -19.19 13.44
N GLN A 326 25.87 -18.49 12.32
CA GLN A 326 25.27 -17.16 12.14
C GLN A 326 23.73 -17.14 12.19
N LEU A 327 23.07 -18.20 11.70
CA LEU A 327 21.61 -18.30 11.79
C LEU A 327 21.18 -18.55 13.23
N LEU A 328 21.88 -19.44 13.95
CA LEU A 328 21.58 -19.70 15.35
C LEU A 328 21.78 -18.44 16.20
N ARG A 329 22.92 -17.76 16.06
CA ARG A 329 23.21 -16.49 16.74
C ARG A 329 22.17 -15.40 16.43
N ALA A 330 21.69 -15.34 15.18
CA ALA A 330 20.64 -14.39 14.80
C ALA A 330 19.31 -14.72 15.48
N ILE A 331 18.94 -15.99 15.56
CA ILE A 331 17.75 -16.46 16.27
C ILE A 331 17.86 -16.10 17.76
N GLU A 332 18.93 -16.48 18.43
CA GLU A 332 19.15 -16.24 19.85
C GLU A 332 19.10 -14.75 20.22
N ARG A 333 19.76 -13.90 19.39
CA ARG A 333 19.87 -12.48 19.64
C ARG A 333 18.56 -11.71 19.35
N HIS A 334 17.73 -12.21 18.43
CA HIS A 334 16.53 -11.55 17.95
C HIS A 334 15.25 -12.35 18.17
N THR A 335 15.23 -13.26 19.16
CA THR A 335 14.08 -14.12 19.47
C THR A 335 12.80 -13.30 19.64
N ASP A 336 12.81 -12.28 20.49
CA ASP A 336 11.64 -11.44 20.78
C ASP A 336 11.10 -10.74 19.53
N TYR A 337 12.02 -10.24 18.67
CA TYR A 337 11.66 -9.64 17.40
C TYR A 337 10.98 -10.66 16.49
N ILE A 338 11.58 -11.86 16.33
CA ILE A 338 11.03 -12.93 15.49
C ILE A 338 9.64 -13.33 16.00
N GLN A 339 9.49 -13.62 17.28
CA GLN A 339 8.21 -13.99 17.90
C GLN A 339 7.12 -12.94 17.66
N THR A 340 7.46 -11.67 17.90
CA THR A 340 6.52 -10.55 17.72
C THR A 340 6.07 -10.43 16.26
N GLU A 341 7.00 -10.54 15.31
CA GLU A 341 6.68 -10.36 13.89
C GLU A 341 5.85 -11.52 13.31
N VAL A 342 6.03 -12.73 13.82
CA VAL A 342 5.27 -13.89 13.34
C VAL A 342 4.06 -14.25 14.21
N LEU A 343 3.74 -13.42 15.24
CA LEU A 343 2.69 -13.68 16.22
C LEU A 343 2.84 -15.03 16.92
N ALA A 344 4.08 -15.44 17.20
CA ALA A 344 4.33 -16.68 17.92
C ALA A 344 4.12 -16.51 19.43
N THR A 345 3.36 -17.41 20.02
CA THR A 345 3.22 -17.53 21.49
C THR A 345 4.41 -18.25 22.10
N THR A 346 5.00 -19.20 21.36
CA THR A 346 6.25 -19.86 21.71
C THR A 346 7.15 -19.97 20.50
N PHE A 347 8.47 -19.86 20.70
CA PHE A 347 9.48 -20.02 19.67
C PHE A 347 10.66 -20.78 20.28
N GLU A 348 10.65 -22.10 20.13
CA GLU A 348 11.50 -22.99 20.89
C GLU A 348 12.47 -23.78 20.01
N HIS A 349 13.70 -23.86 20.50
CA HIS A 349 14.71 -24.74 19.91
C HIS A 349 14.49 -26.18 20.38
N VAL A 350 14.40 -27.10 19.43
CA VAL A 350 14.31 -28.53 19.72
C VAL A 350 15.72 -29.13 19.65
N SER A 351 16.20 -29.67 20.78
CA SER A 351 17.47 -30.37 20.81
C SER A 351 17.45 -31.62 19.90
N GLN A 352 18.57 -31.94 19.28
CA GLN A 352 18.77 -32.96 18.22
C GLN A 352 18.33 -34.40 18.57
N HIS A 353 17.72 -34.64 19.73
CA HIS A 353 17.34 -35.98 20.17
C HIS A 353 15.87 -36.35 19.96
N LEU A 354 15.09 -35.46 19.31
CA LEU A 354 13.77 -35.90 18.82
C LEU A 354 13.97 -36.68 17.53
N PRO A 355 13.42 -37.91 17.43
CA PRO A 355 13.50 -38.66 16.20
C PRO A 355 12.83 -37.84 15.09
N LEU A 356 13.44 -37.78 13.90
CA LEU A 356 12.84 -37.25 12.65
C LEU A 356 11.54 -37.99 12.24
N THR A 357 10.95 -38.70 13.17
CA THR A 357 9.72 -39.49 13.08
C THR A 357 8.44 -38.71 13.41
N GLU A 358 8.51 -37.42 13.84
CA GLU A 358 7.33 -36.56 13.81
C GLU A 358 7.10 -36.13 12.35
N PRO A 359 6.04 -36.65 11.66
CA PRO A 359 5.91 -36.54 10.21
C PRO A 359 5.52 -35.14 9.68
N ASP A 360 5.41 -34.10 10.51
CA ASP A 360 4.79 -32.81 10.18
C ASP A 360 5.72 -31.59 10.33
N PHE A 361 7.00 -31.70 9.94
CA PHE A 361 7.83 -30.51 9.83
C PHE A 361 7.82 -29.93 8.40
N ASP A 362 7.98 -28.63 8.30
CA ASP A 362 8.28 -27.96 7.05
C ASP A 362 9.75 -27.54 7.02
N LEU A 363 10.34 -27.55 5.83
CA LEU A 363 11.67 -26.99 5.62
C LEU A 363 11.52 -25.51 5.22
N ILE A 364 12.12 -24.61 6.00
CA ILE A 364 12.29 -23.23 5.56
C ILE A 364 13.72 -23.02 5.07
N GLU A 365 13.88 -22.18 4.05
CA GLU A 365 15.18 -21.83 3.50
C GLU A 365 15.51 -20.37 3.81
N VAL A 366 16.65 -20.15 4.45
CA VAL A 366 17.18 -18.83 4.79
C VAL A 366 18.63 -18.75 4.36
N ARG A 367 18.93 -17.84 3.42
CA ARG A 367 20.28 -17.63 2.88
C ARG A 367 20.97 -18.90 2.34
N GLY A 368 20.19 -19.81 1.76
CA GLY A 368 20.72 -21.06 1.17
C GLY A 368 20.80 -22.23 2.14
N GLU A 369 20.50 -22.04 3.41
CA GLU A 369 20.39 -23.11 4.39
C GLU A 369 18.94 -23.50 4.62
N LYS A 370 18.68 -24.80 4.70
CA LYS A 370 17.37 -25.37 5.02
C LYS A 370 17.39 -26.01 6.39
N PHE A 371 16.40 -25.67 7.22
CA PHE A 371 16.23 -26.28 8.53
C PHE A 371 14.75 -26.56 8.85
N PRO A 372 14.49 -27.61 9.66
CA PRO A 372 13.12 -27.99 10.01
C PRO A 372 12.45 -27.00 10.95
N VAL A 373 11.17 -26.74 10.68
CA VAL A 373 10.29 -25.91 11.53
C VAL A 373 8.94 -26.59 11.66
N TRP A 374 8.44 -26.68 12.88
CA TRP A 374 7.08 -27.10 13.20
C TRP A 374 6.26 -25.87 13.55
N ILE A 375 5.14 -25.66 12.87
CA ILE A 375 4.23 -24.55 13.12
C ILE A 375 2.82 -25.05 13.32
N THR A 376 2.20 -24.70 14.44
CA THR A 376 0.82 -25.06 14.79
C THR A 376 0.06 -23.82 15.26
N ARG A 377 -1.27 -23.84 15.20
CA ARG A 377 -2.09 -22.82 15.87
C ARG A 377 -1.87 -22.87 17.37
N ALA A 378 -1.85 -21.71 18.02
CA ALA A 378 -1.64 -21.60 19.47
C ALA A 378 -2.90 -21.98 20.25
#